data_068dee63c3d1c69d4fd85e9324c93eae
#
_entry.id   068dee63c3d1c69d4fd85e9324c93eae
#
_cell.length_a   1.000
_cell.length_b   1.000
_cell.length_c   1.000
_cell.angle_alpha   90.00
_cell.angle_beta   90.00
_cell.angle_gamma   90.00
#
_symmetry.space_group_name_H-M   'P 1'
#
loop_
_entity.id
_entity.type
_entity.pdbx_description
1 polymer ?
#
loop_
_entity_poly.entity_id
_entity_poly.type
_entity_poly.pdbx_seq_one_letter_code
_entity_poly.pdbx_strand_id
1 'polypeptide(L)'
;LKKIKKNNVKYFIIDLSKKKSFKKDPLSHSIKIGQFGKIFKIFKINKCNKVLLAGKINKPKFSSLKMDFKGFYYLPRIIKAAKLGDAAILSAIISILSKEKIKVISSIAYNPELTLSRGIYTKVKPNKEDIISIRKGIESLGKLSPYNHTQGLVIKRNKVISKETSKGTKKMLLLIDKNKKSKGI
;
A
#
# COMPACT_ATOMS: atom_id res chain seq x y z
N LEU A 1 -10.11 -7.64 11.31
CA LEU A 1 -10.01 -8.23 12.65
C LEU A 1 -11.25 -9.05 13.00
N LYS A 2 -12.49 -8.54 12.80
CA LYS A 2 -13.73 -9.29 13.08
C LYS A 2 -13.73 -10.69 12.43
N LYS A 3 -13.37 -10.81 11.16
CA LYS A 3 -13.34 -12.08 10.42
C LYS A 3 -12.25 -13.05 10.94
N ILE A 4 -11.09 -12.52 11.35
CA ILE A 4 -10.02 -13.32 11.98
C ILE A 4 -10.51 -13.92 13.31
N LYS A 5 -11.17 -13.10 14.15
CA LYS A 5 -11.78 -13.55 15.41
C LYS A 5 -12.89 -14.59 15.17
N LYS A 6 -13.78 -14.34 14.19
CA LYS A 6 -14.88 -15.27 13.83
C LYS A 6 -14.35 -16.64 13.38
N ASN A 7 -13.21 -16.68 12.70
CA ASN A 7 -12.63 -17.91 12.18
C ASN A 7 -11.65 -18.57 13.16
N ASN A 8 -11.59 -18.15 14.42
CA ASN A 8 -10.71 -18.69 15.46
C ASN A 8 -9.21 -18.76 15.05
N VAL A 9 -8.78 -17.86 14.19
CA VAL A 9 -7.37 -17.78 13.78
C VAL A 9 -6.55 -17.15 14.90
N LYS A 10 -5.51 -17.85 15.36
CA LYS A 10 -4.56 -17.28 16.33
C LYS A 10 -3.89 -16.05 15.74
N TYR A 11 -3.94 -14.93 16.46
CA TYR A 11 -3.40 -13.66 16.01
C TYR A 11 -2.80 -12.86 17.17
N PHE A 12 -2.01 -11.85 16.81
CA PHE A 12 -1.65 -10.72 17.66
C PHE A 12 -1.62 -9.45 16.82
N ILE A 13 -1.66 -8.31 17.48
CA ILE A 13 -1.68 -7.00 16.82
C ILE A 13 -0.39 -6.25 17.15
N ILE A 14 0.28 -5.71 16.14
CA ILE A 14 1.32 -4.70 16.30
C ILE A 14 0.72 -3.36 15.89
N ASP A 15 0.39 -2.53 16.87
CA ASP A 15 -0.19 -1.22 16.64
C ASP A 15 0.92 -0.17 16.53
N LEU A 16 1.14 0.29 15.29
CA LEU A 16 2.10 1.35 14.94
C LEU A 16 1.45 2.74 14.94
N SER A 17 0.16 2.84 15.22
CA SER A 17 -0.58 4.10 15.21
C SER A 17 -0.24 4.97 16.41
N LYS A 18 -0.22 6.31 16.21
CA LYS A 18 -0.05 7.27 17.33
C LYS A 18 -1.22 7.21 18.31
N LYS A 19 -2.43 6.89 17.83
CA LYS A 19 -3.66 6.86 18.62
C LYS A 19 -3.81 5.59 19.46
N LYS A 20 -2.93 4.59 19.30
CA LYS A 20 -3.01 3.30 20.00
C LYS A 20 -4.41 2.70 19.93
N SER A 21 -4.94 2.61 18.71
CA SER A 21 -6.34 2.26 18.44
C SER A 21 -6.76 0.90 18.99
N PHE A 22 -5.81 0.02 19.28
CA PHE A 22 -6.05 -1.33 19.79
C PHE A 22 -5.60 -1.52 21.23
N LYS A 23 -5.42 -0.45 22.02
CA LYS A 23 -4.94 -0.52 23.42
C LYS A 23 -5.79 -1.43 24.31
N LYS A 24 -7.09 -1.56 24.03
CA LYS A 24 -8.01 -2.42 24.78
C LYS A 24 -7.97 -3.90 24.38
N ASP A 25 -7.29 -4.28 23.29
CA ASP A 25 -7.16 -5.68 22.88
C ASP A 25 -5.95 -6.29 23.60
N PRO A 26 -6.13 -7.36 24.40
CA PRO A 26 -5.05 -7.94 25.21
C PRO A 26 -3.91 -8.52 24.37
N LEU A 27 -4.17 -8.82 23.09
CA LEU A 27 -3.18 -9.32 22.15
C LEU A 27 -2.48 -8.20 21.37
N SER A 28 -2.67 -6.93 21.77
CA SER A 28 -2.10 -5.77 21.08
C SER A 28 -0.81 -5.28 21.73
N HIS A 29 0.19 -5.06 20.89
CA HIS A 29 1.48 -4.48 21.25
C HIS A 29 1.66 -3.14 20.56
N SER A 30 1.66 -2.04 21.34
CA SER A 30 1.95 -0.70 20.80
C SER A 30 3.46 -0.50 20.64
N ILE A 31 3.94 -0.33 19.41
CA ILE A 31 5.35 -0.20 19.06
C ILE A 31 5.56 1.05 18.21
N LYS A 32 6.71 1.69 18.32
CA LYS A 32 7.09 2.80 17.44
C LYS A 32 7.64 2.29 16.12
N ILE A 33 7.32 2.99 15.03
CA ILE A 33 7.64 2.59 13.65
C ILE A 33 9.12 2.21 13.45
N GLY A 34 10.06 2.85 14.17
CA GLY A 34 11.50 2.57 14.03
C GLY A 34 12.02 1.37 14.84
N GLN A 35 11.18 0.68 15.61
CA GLN A 35 11.61 -0.36 16.54
C GLN A 35 11.46 -1.76 15.93
N PHE A 36 12.19 -2.03 14.85
CA PHE A 36 12.14 -3.31 14.12
C PHE A 36 12.55 -4.51 14.99
N GLY A 37 13.53 -4.36 15.85
CA GLY A 37 13.97 -5.43 16.75
C GLY A 37 12.86 -5.87 17.72
N LYS A 38 12.10 -4.90 18.25
CA LYS A 38 10.93 -5.22 19.10
C LYS A 38 9.84 -5.94 18.29
N ILE A 39 9.58 -5.51 17.06
CA ILE A 39 8.63 -6.16 16.16
C ILE A 39 9.03 -7.63 15.98
N PHE A 40 10.27 -7.90 15.57
CA PHE A 40 10.74 -9.27 15.34
C PHE A 40 10.75 -10.14 16.60
N LYS A 41 11.08 -9.54 17.76
CA LYS A 41 10.99 -10.24 19.05
C LYS A 41 9.56 -10.73 19.34
N ILE A 42 8.54 -9.90 19.06
CA ILE A 42 7.13 -10.30 19.24
C ILE A 42 6.76 -11.44 18.31
N PHE A 43 7.17 -11.40 17.03
CA PHE A 43 6.94 -12.51 16.10
C PHE A 43 7.53 -13.81 16.62
N LYS A 44 8.77 -13.76 17.14
CA LYS A 44 9.45 -14.94 17.71
C LYS A 44 8.75 -15.48 18.94
N ILE A 45 8.39 -14.62 19.90
CA ILE A 45 7.69 -15.02 21.13
C ILE A 45 6.34 -15.68 20.81
N ASN A 46 5.58 -15.11 19.88
CA ASN A 46 4.27 -15.63 19.50
C ASN A 46 4.34 -16.79 18.50
N LYS A 47 5.54 -17.24 18.12
CA LYS A 47 5.76 -18.30 17.11
C LYS A 47 4.97 -18.05 15.82
N CYS A 48 4.85 -16.79 15.38
CA CYS A 48 4.17 -16.40 14.16
C CYS A 48 5.18 -16.08 13.06
N ASN A 49 4.86 -16.49 11.84
CA ASN A 49 5.69 -16.24 10.65
C ASN A 49 4.92 -15.59 9.51
N LYS A 50 3.69 -15.16 9.75
CA LYS A 50 2.86 -14.49 8.75
C LYS A 50 2.41 -13.14 9.28
N VAL A 51 2.35 -12.13 8.42
CA VAL A 51 1.85 -10.79 8.74
C VAL A 51 0.91 -10.29 7.67
N LEU A 52 -0.17 -9.66 8.11
CA LEU A 52 -1.08 -8.90 7.28
C LEU A 52 -0.87 -7.41 7.58
N LEU A 53 -0.48 -6.65 6.57
CA LEU A 53 -0.33 -5.20 6.69
C LEU A 53 -1.69 -4.54 6.46
N ALA A 54 -2.17 -3.77 7.42
CA ALA A 54 -3.47 -3.11 7.34
C ALA A 54 -3.41 -1.67 7.87
N GLY A 55 -4.24 -0.81 7.29
CA GLY A 55 -4.35 0.58 7.69
C GLY A 55 -3.38 1.51 6.96
N LYS A 56 -3.39 2.78 7.39
CA LYS A 56 -2.56 3.84 6.82
C LYS A 56 -1.54 4.32 7.86
N ILE A 57 -0.30 4.42 7.47
CA ILE A 57 0.78 5.01 8.26
C ILE A 57 1.18 6.32 7.59
N ASN A 58 1.11 7.42 8.34
CA ASN A 58 1.64 8.69 7.87
C ASN A 58 3.17 8.61 7.84
N LYS A 59 3.77 9.07 6.75
CA LYS A 59 5.23 9.10 6.58
C LYS A 59 5.86 9.90 7.73
N PRO A 60 6.65 9.26 8.60
CA PRO A 60 7.27 9.97 9.72
C PRO A 60 8.47 10.80 9.23
N LYS A 61 8.80 11.84 9.96
CA LYS A 61 10.10 12.50 9.81
C LYS A 61 11.17 11.56 10.34
N PHE A 62 12.15 11.18 9.52
CA PHE A 62 13.19 10.21 9.89
C PHE A 62 14.02 10.66 11.11
N SER A 63 14.25 11.98 11.25
CA SER A 63 14.96 12.58 12.39
C SER A 63 14.25 12.41 13.74
N SER A 64 12.94 12.18 13.75
CA SER A 64 12.16 12.05 14.98
C SER A 64 11.81 10.59 15.32
N LEU A 65 12.35 9.62 14.58
CA LEU A 65 12.09 8.21 14.83
C LEU A 65 12.86 7.71 16.06
N LYS A 66 12.13 7.16 17.02
CA LYS A 66 12.73 6.35 18.08
C LYS A 66 13.03 4.96 17.52
N MET A 67 14.30 4.67 17.29
CA MET A 67 14.77 3.43 16.68
C MET A 67 15.44 2.53 17.72
N ASP A 68 15.40 1.23 17.48
CA ASP A 68 16.28 0.25 18.11
C ASP A 68 17.43 -0.12 17.16
N PHE A 69 18.32 -0.99 17.58
CA PHE A 69 19.50 -1.41 16.80
C PHE A 69 19.13 -1.92 15.39
N LYS A 70 18.10 -2.77 15.28
CA LYS A 70 17.64 -3.24 13.95
C LYS A 70 16.97 -2.13 13.13
N GLY A 71 16.34 -1.17 13.80
CA GLY A 71 15.82 0.03 13.16
C GLY A 71 16.92 0.85 12.50
N PHE A 72 18.02 1.08 13.21
CA PHE A 72 19.20 1.75 12.64
C PHE A 72 19.81 0.98 11.47
N TYR A 73 19.95 -0.34 11.60
CA TYR A 73 20.51 -1.19 10.55
C TYR A 73 19.68 -1.13 9.24
N TYR A 74 18.36 -1.10 9.32
CA TYR A 74 17.49 -1.05 8.14
C TYR A 74 17.19 0.36 7.61
N LEU A 75 17.51 1.41 8.38
CA LEU A 75 17.19 2.80 8.05
C LEU A 75 17.73 3.25 6.68
N PRO A 76 19.01 3.02 6.31
CA PRO A 76 19.53 3.47 5.02
C PRO A 76 18.74 2.92 3.83
N ARG A 77 18.32 1.66 3.92
CA ARG A 77 17.50 1.01 2.89
C ARG A 77 16.11 1.66 2.76
N ILE A 78 15.49 2.00 3.89
CA ILE A 78 14.17 2.66 3.92
C ILE A 78 14.28 4.08 3.40
N ILE A 79 15.34 4.83 3.74
CA ILE A 79 15.58 6.18 3.21
C ILE A 79 15.75 6.15 1.69
N LYS A 80 16.56 5.21 1.17
CA LYS A 80 16.72 5.03 -0.28
C LYS A 80 15.37 4.75 -0.97
N ALA A 81 14.58 3.85 -0.42
CA ALA A 81 13.26 3.54 -0.93
C ALA A 81 12.30 4.75 -0.86
N ALA A 82 12.39 5.56 0.19
CA ALA A 82 11.53 6.73 0.37
C ALA A 82 11.74 7.83 -0.70
N LYS A 83 12.91 7.87 -1.33
CA LYS A 83 13.18 8.75 -2.50
C LYS A 83 12.44 8.29 -3.75
N LEU A 84 12.10 7.00 -3.84
CA LEU A 84 11.43 6.39 -4.99
C LEU A 84 9.89 6.36 -4.82
N GLY A 85 9.38 6.62 -3.61
CA GLY A 85 7.93 6.70 -3.33
C GLY A 85 7.41 5.66 -2.37
N ASP A 86 6.09 5.73 -2.09
CA ASP A 86 5.46 4.91 -1.04
C ASP A 86 5.44 3.41 -1.40
N ALA A 87 5.28 3.07 -2.68
CA ALA A 87 5.35 1.68 -3.14
C ALA A 87 6.74 1.07 -2.91
N ALA A 88 7.81 1.85 -3.12
CA ALA A 88 9.17 1.41 -2.86
C ALA A 88 9.44 1.20 -1.36
N ILE A 89 8.90 2.07 -0.49
CA ILE A 89 8.97 1.90 0.96
C ILE A 89 8.30 0.57 1.35
N LEU A 90 7.10 0.32 0.85
CA LEU A 90 6.37 -0.92 1.15
C LEU A 90 7.15 -2.15 0.69
N SER A 91 7.70 -2.13 -0.51
CA SER A 91 8.55 -3.21 -1.04
C SER A 91 9.80 -3.43 -0.20
N ALA A 92 10.43 -2.36 0.29
CA ALA A 92 11.58 -2.46 1.19
C ALA A 92 11.19 -3.11 2.52
N ILE A 93 10.05 -2.73 3.11
CA ILE A 93 9.52 -3.33 4.34
C ILE A 93 9.21 -4.82 4.14
N ILE A 94 8.53 -5.18 3.05
CA ILE A 94 8.23 -6.58 2.71
C ILE A 94 9.52 -7.39 2.60
N SER A 95 10.54 -6.86 1.93
CA SER A 95 11.82 -7.53 1.80
C SER A 95 12.58 -7.67 3.13
N ILE A 96 12.45 -6.70 4.05
CA ILE A 96 13.02 -6.78 5.40
C ILE A 96 12.32 -7.90 6.19
N LEU A 97 10.99 -7.94 6.16
CA LEU A 97 10.20 -8.98 6.82
C LEU A 97 10.54 -10.38 6.27
N SER A 98 10.67 -10.51 4.95
CA SER A 98 11.06 -11.77 4.31
C SER A 98 12.44 -12.26 4.74
N LYS A 99 13.43 -11.36 4.90
CA LYS A 99 14.76 -11.71 5.44
C LYS A 99 14.69 -12.26 6.87
N GLU A 100 13.76 -11.77 7.66
CA GLU A 100 13.49 -12.24 9.03
C GLU A 100 12.50 -13.45 9.04
N LYS A 101 12.32 -14.12 7.88
CA LYS A 101 11.43 -15.28 7.70
C LYS A 101 9.96 -15.01 8.03
N ILE A 102 9.51 -13.77 7.90
CA ILE A 102 8.12 -13.35 8.11
C ILE A 102 7.47 -13.13 6.74
N LYS A 103 6.48 -13.94 6.40
CA LYS A 103 5.75 -13.87 5.13
C LYS A 103 4.65 -12.83 5.20
N VAL A 104 4.68 -11.84 4.32
CA VAL A 104 3.56 -10.90 4.16
C VAL A 104 2.46 -11.58 3.35
N ILE A 105 1.22 -11.53 3.88
CA ILE A 105 0.03 -12.10 3.23
C ILE A 105 -0.94 -10.99 2.83
N SER A 106 -1.69 -11.24 1.75
CA SER A 106 -2.70 -10.29 1.28
C SER A 106 -3.90 -10.25 2.22
N SER A 107 -4.46 -9.05 2.43
CA SER A 107 -5.73 -8.87 3.14
C SER A 107 -6.90 -9.58 2.46
N ILE A 108 -6.83 -9.75 1.15
CA ILE A 108 -7.83 -10.45 0.33
C ILE A 108 -7.93 -11.94 0.71
N ALA A 109 -6.81 -12.55 1.13
CA ALA A 109 -6.81 -13.95 1.57
C ALA A 109 -7.76 -14.20 2.75
N TYR A 110 -7.96 -13.20 3.60
CA TYR A 110 -8.88 -13.27 4.76
C TYR A 110 -10.22 -12.60 4.51
N ASN A 111 -10.31 -11.73 3.54
CA ASN A 111 -11.53 -11.00 3.24
C ASN A 111 -11.66 -10.75 1.72
N PRO A 112 -12.05 -11.78 0.95
CA PRO A 112 -12.25 -11.66 -0.49
C PRO A 112 -13.26 -10.56 -0.88
N GLU A 113 -14.19 -10.23 0.00
CA GLU A 113 -15.19 -9.17 -0.17
C GLU A 113 -14.58 -7.75 -0.26
N LEU A 114 -13.28 -7.58 0.06
CA LEU A 114 -12.56 -6.32 -0.15
C LEU A 114 -12.26 -6.02 -1.62
N THR A 115 -12.52 -6.97 -2.50
CA THR A 115 -12.28 -6.82 -3.94
C THR A 115 -13.55 -7.11 -4.73
N LEU A 116 -13.69 -6.40 -5.84
CA LEU A 116 -14.69 -6.72 -6.86
C LEU A 116 -14.12 -7.80 -7.78
N SER A 117 -14.97 -8.73 -8.20
CA SER A 117 -14.65 -9.65 -9.30
C SER A 117 -14.45 -8.85 -10.60
N ARG A 118 -13.83 -9.50 -11.59
CA ARG A 118 -13.71 -8.88 -12.91
C ARG A 118 -15.10 -8.66 -13.50
N GLY A 119 -15.41 -7.41 -13.92
CA GLY A 119 -16.70 -7.08 -14.49
C GLY A 119 -16.94 -5.58 -14.63
N ILE A 120 -18.11 -5.24 -15.15
CA ILE A 120 -18.59 -3.87 -15.30
C ILE A 120 -19.67 -3.66 -14.25
N TYR A 121 -19.48 -2.71 -13.36
CA TYR A 121 -20.35 -2.40 -12.22
C TYR A 121 -21.12 -1.10 -12.38
N THR A 122 -20.88 -0.37 -13.46
CA THR A 122 -21.55 0.90 -13.79
C THR A 122 -22.71 0.67 -14.76
N LYS A 123 -23.68 1.61 -14.78
CA LYS A 123 -24.79 1.59 -15.74
C LYS A 123 -24.31 1.72 -17.18
N VAL A 124 -23.29 2.58 -17.38
CA VAL A 124 -22.67 2.78 -18.69
C VAL A 124 -21.59 1.73 -18.90
N LYS A 125 -21.65 1.03 -20.02
CA LYS A 125 -20.67 0.03 -20.43
C LYS A 125 -19.65 0.67 -21.38
N PRO A 126 -18.37 0.27 -21.34
CA PRO A 126 -17.37 0.74 -22.27
C PRO A 126 -17.72 0.29 -23.70
N ASN A 127 -17.60 1.18 -24.66
CA ASN A 127 -17.73 0.89 -26.08
C ASN A 127 -16.42 0.31 -26.65
N LYS A 128 -16.36 0.06 -27.96
CA LYS A 128 -15.16 -0.51 -28.61
C LYS A 128 -13.95 0.41 -28.51
N GLU A 129 -14.13 1.73 -28.65
CA GLU A 129 -13.06 2.73 -28.53
C GLU A 129 -12.53 2.83 -27.09
N ASP A 130 -13.43 2.76 -26.11
CA ASP A 130 -13.07 2.74 -24.70
C ASP A 130 -12.19 1.52 -24.37
N ILE A 131 -12.55 0.34 -24.90
CA ILE A 131 -11.77 -0.89 -24.69
C ILE A 131 -10.35 -0.75 -25.27
N ILE A 132 -10.20 -0.14 -26.45
CA ILE A 132 -8.91 0.12 -27.05
C ILE A 132 -8.10 1.08 -26.17
N SER A 133 -8.73 2.16 -25.71
CA SER A 133 -8.11 3.14 -24.79
C SER A 133 -7.69 2.50 -23.46
N ILE A 134 -8.53 1.63 -22.87
CA ILE A 134 -8.22 0.88 -21.65
C ILE A 134 -6.99 -0.02 -21.85
N ARG A 135 -6.94 -0.78 -22.94
CA ARG A 135 -5.78 -1.63 -23.26
C ARG A 135 -4.49 -0.80 -23.38
N LYS A 136 -4.57 0.33 -24.08
CA LYS A 136 -3.45 1.28 -24.19
C LYS A 136 -2.99 1.80 -22.83
N GLY A 137 -3.93 2.06 -21.92
CA GLY A 137 -3.66 2.48 -20.55
C GLY A 137 -2.90 1.43 -19.77
N ILE A 138 -3.38 0.21 -19.81
CA ILE A 138 -2.75 -0.94 -19.12
C ILE A 138 -1.32 -1.15 -19.66
N GLU A 139 -1.13 -1.14 -20.98
CA GLU A 139 0.18 -1.25 -21.60
C GLU A 139 1.11 -0.12 -21.17
N SER A 140 0.61 1.13 -21.16
CA SER A 140 1.39 2.29 -20.77
C SER A 140 1.80 2.25 -19.31
N LEU A 141 0.94 1.77 -18.40
CA LEU A 141 1.26 1.57 -16.98
C LEU A 141 2.26 0.43 -16.80
N GLY A 142 2.11 -0.67 -17.54
CA GLY A 142 3.00 -1.84 -17.47
C GLY A 142 4.45 -1.54 -17.89
N LYS A 143 4.67 -0.53 -18.73
CA LYS A 143 6.01 -0.06 -19.14
C LYS A 143 6.68 0.83 -18.08
N LEU A 144 5.96 1.25 -17.03
CA LEU A 144 6.51 2.07 -15.97
C LEU A 144 7.22 1.19 -14.93
N SER A 145 8.27 1.74 -14.34
CA SER A 145 8.91 1.09 -13.20
C SER A 145 7.89 0.86 -12.08
N PRO A 146 7.89 -0.31 -11.40
CA PRO A 146 7.00 -0.60 -10.28
C PRO A 146 7.16 0.38 -9.10
N TYR A 147 8.23 1.18 -9.10
CA TYR A 147 8.50 2.23 -8.11
C TYR A 147 8.16 3.63 -8.60
N ASN A 148 7.57 3.76 -9.80
CA ASN A 148 7.13 5.05 -10.30
C ASN A 148 5.91 5.52 -9.50
N HIS A 149 5.80 6.83 -9.30
CA HIS A 149 4.64 7.45 -8.65
C HIS A 149 3.35 7.30 -9.47
N THR A 150 3.47 7.03 -10.76
CA THR A 150 2.33 6.92 -11.67
C THR A 150 1.62 5.59 -11.47
N GLN A 151 0.48 5.62 -10.77
CA GLN A 151 -0.42 4.47 -10.58
C GLN A 151 -1.73 4.64 -11.36
N GLY A 152 -1.91 5.79 -11.98
CA GLY A 152 -3.07 6.10 -12.80
C GLY A 152 -2.72 6.98 -13.99
N LEU A 153 -3.50 6.84 -15.06
CA LEU A 153 -3.47 7.75 -16.19
C LEU A 153 -4.89 7.99 -16.71
N VAL A 154 -5.01 9.10 -17.46
CA VAL A 154 -6.24 9.41 -18.18
C VAL A 154 -5.94 9.32 -19.68
N ILE A 155 -6.80 8.60 -20.37
CA ILE A 155 -6.69 8.37 -21.81
C ILE A 155 -7.94 8.92 -22.49
N LYS A 156 -7.75 9.53 -23.62
CA LYS A 156 -8.84 10.00 -24.51
C LYS A 156 -8.45 9.70 -25.94
N ARG A 157 -9.37 9.07 -26.69
CA ARG A 157 -9.15 8.71 -28.11
C ARG A 157 -7.78 8.04 -28.31
N ASN A 158 -7.51 7.01 -27.51
CA ASN A 158 -6.26 6.22 -27.54
C ASN A 158 -4.94 7.00 -27.26
N LYS A 159 -5.04 8.24 -26.75
CA LYS A 159 -3.87 9.04 -26.34
C LYS A 159 -3.86 9.27 -24.84
N VAL A 160 -2.70 9.09 -24.20
CA VAL A 160 -2.49 9.44 -22.79
C VAL A 160 -2.48 10.96 -22.67
N ILE A 161 -3.49 11.52 -22.02
CA ILE A 161 -3.64 12.97 -21.83
C ILE A 161 -3.15 13.44 -20.46
N SER A 162 -3.09 12.55 -19.47
CA SER A 162 -2.54 12.88 -18.16
C SER A 162 -1.98 11.63 -17.48
N LYS A 163 -0.91 11.82 -16.70
CA LYS A 163 -0.27 10.79 -15.86
C LYS A 163 -0.24 11.28 -14.43
N GLU A 164 -0.46 10.37 -13.51
CA GLU A 164 -0.28 10.65 -12.09
C GLU A 164 1.18 11.00 -11.78
N THR A 165 1.37 11.97 -10.90
CA THR A 165 2.67 12.41 -10.41
C THR A 165 2.76 12.15 -8.91
N SER A 166 3.87 12.52 -8.29
CA SER A 166 4.03 12.50 -6.83
C SER A 166 2.96 13.29 -6.05
N LYS A 167 2.18 14.14 -6.75
CA LYS A 167 1.06 14.89 -6.17
C LYS A 167 -0.25 14.08 -6.06
N GLY A 168 -0.26 12.84 -6.56
CA GLY A 168 -1.35 11.87 -6.43
C GLY A 168 -2.50 12.05 -7.44
N THR A 169 -3.34 11.03 -7.53
CA THR A 169 -4.47 10.89 -8.46
C THR A 169 -5.45 12.07 -8.38
N LYS A 170 -5.80 12.52 -7.16
CA LYS A 170 -6.72 13.65 -6.97
C LYS A 170 -6.23 14.90 -7.69
N LYS A 171 -4.93 15.21 -7.60
CA LYS A 171 -4.36 16.38 -8.26
C LYS A 171 -4.38 16.22 -9.78
N MET A 172 -4.10 15.02 -10.28
CA MET A 172 -4.19 14.70 -11.71
C MET A 172 -5.59 14.98 -12.25
N LEU A 173 -6.63 14.47 -11.58
CA LEU A 173 -8.03 14.65 -12.00
C LEU A 173 -8.46 16.11 -11.96
N LEU A 174 -8.10 16.86 -10.91
CA LEU A 174 -8.41 18.29 -10.81
C LEU A 174 -7.76 19.14 -11.93
N LEU A 175 -6.61 18.74 -12.45
CA LEU A 175 -5.96 19.42 -13.57
C LEU A 175 -6.70 19.18 -14.90
N ILE A 176 -7.32 18.03 -15.07
CA ILE A 176 -8.13 17.69 -16.25
C ILE A 176 -9.43 18.49 -16.24
N ASP A 177 -10.09 18.57 -15.08
CA ASP A 177 -11.37 19.31 -14.92
C ASP A 177 -11.20 20.81 -15.22
N LYS A 178 -10.07 21.40 -14.87
CA LYS A 178 -9.77 22.81 -15.16
C LYS A 178 -9.58 23.08 -16.66
N ASN A 179 -9.12 22.10 -17.41
CA ASN A 179 -8.97 22.19 -18.86
C ASN A 179 -10.26 21.74 -19.54
N LYS A 180 -11.31 22.59 -19.56
CA LYS A 180 -12.64 22.33 -20.16
C LYS A 180 -12.63 21.77 -21.58
N LYS A 181 -11.49 21.79 -22.29
CA LYS A 181 -11.29 21.17 -23.62
C LYS A 181 -11.06 19.66 -23.59
N SER A 182 -10.88 19.07 -22.43
CA SER A 182 -10.59 17.64 -22.27
C SER A 182 -11.61 16.94 -21.37
N LYS A 183 -12.86 16.80 -21.83
CA LYS A 183 -13.74 15.78 -21.29
C LYS A 183 -13.12 14.44 -21.70
N GLY A 184 -12.31 13.87 -20.82
CA GLY A 184 -11.83 12.50 -20.91
C GLY A 184 -12.88 11.58 -20.34
N ILE A 185 -12.90 10.36 -20.80
CA ILE A 185 -13.60 9.24 -20.23
C ILE A 185 -12.79 8.70 -19.06
#